data_95aa6262f6cc3f6b2d783dd76f4b3fef
#
_entry.id   95aa6262f6cc3f6b2d783dd76f4b3fef
#
_cell.length_a   1.000
_cell.length_b   1.000
_cell.length_c   1.000
_cell.angle_alpha   90.00
_cell.angle_beta   90.00
_cell.angle_gamma   90.00
#
_symmetry.space_group_name_H-M   'P 1'
#
loop_
_entity.id
_entity.type
_entity.pdbx_description
1 polymer ?
#
loop_
_entity_poly.entity_id
_entity_poly.type
_entity_poly.pdbx_seq_one_letter_code
_entity_poly.pdbx_strand_id
1 'polypeptide(L)'
;MNIFGGNSFMNQYNKAKMDQQAQPQGNPQGGGAGKGARSVLFAFKMVILILFLGVTALQSFYTLSENEMAVITTLGSPSSVTTSGFKFKWPYIQQVHKMSKEIRGMSIGYDPDYDPYDHTNSENNPAPVVSESEMITNDFNFVNVDFYIEYQIVDPVRAYINSESAISILRNLAQSYIRDTVGSYGVDEVITTGKAEIQTKVKTLLTERLEQEDIGYGINNVTIQDEVGGQAV
;
A
#
# COMPACT_ATOMS: atom_id res chain seq x y z
N MET A 1 -79.14 -76.22 -46.96
CA MET A 1 -79.18 -75.04 -46.06
C MET A 1 -77.77 -74.89 -45.49
N ASN A 2 -76.94 -74.07 -46.12
CA ASN A 2 -75.48 -73.97 -45.86
C ASN A 2 -75.19 -72.90 -44.88
N ILE A 3 -74.57 -73.28 -43.78
CA ILE A 3 -74.04 -72.38 -42.77
C ILE A 3 -72.54 -72.33 -43.03
N PHE A 4 -72.09 -71.36 -43.80
CA PHE A 4 -70.68 -71.02 -43.95
C PHE A 4 -70.49 -69.44 -43.96
N GLY A 5 -70.48 -68.89 -42.81
CA GLY A 5 -70.21 -67.47 -42.68
C GLY A 5 -69.16 -67.10 -41.60
N GLY A 6 -68.55 -68.11 -40.90
CA GLY A 6 -67.75 -67.87 -39.75
C GLY A 6 -66.24 -67.54 -39.99
N ASN A 7 -65.71 -68.05 -41.11
CA ASN A 7 -64.26 -67.99 -41.34
C ASN A 7 -63.75 -66.62 -41.91
N SER A 8 -64.66 -65.85 -42.53
CA SER A 8 -64.23 -64.53 -43.10
C SER A 8 -64.02 -63.45 -42.01
N PHE A 9 -64.87 -63.49 -41.00
CA PHE A 9 -64.79 -62.50 -39.91
C PHE A 9 -63.58 -62.71 -39.00
N MET A 10 -63.26 -64.01 -38.74
CA MET A 10 -62.07 -64.31 -37.91
C MET A 10 -60.77 -64.00 -38.63
N ASN A 11 -60.73 -64.15 -39.96
CA ASN A 11 -59.54 -63.77 -40.73
C ASN A 11 -59.37 -62.24 -40.81
N GLN A 12 -60.45 -61.48 -40.90
CA GLN A 12 -60.37 -60.02 -40.87
C GLN A 12 -59.97 -59.48 -39.51
N TYR A 13 -60.50 -60.10 -38.45
CA TYR A 13 -60.15 -59.75 -37.08
C TYR A 13 -58.67 -60.06 -36.74
N ASN A 14 -58.19 -61.18 -37.17
CA ASN A 14 -56.78 -61.60 -36.99
C ASN A 14 -55.85 -60.73 -37.85
N LYS A 15 -56.25 -60.32 -39.05
CA LYS A 15 -55.44 -59.41 -39.87
C LYS A 15 -55.38 -58.01 -39.28
N ALA A 16 -56.51 -57.52 -38.76
CA ALA A 16 -56.52 -56.22 -38.06
C ALA A 16 -55.66 -56.20 -36.76
N LYS A 17 -55.60 -57.35 -36.05
CA LYS A 17 -54.74 -57.51 -34.89
C LYS A 17 -53.26 -57.63 -35.23
N MET A 18 -52.92 -58.27 -36.37
CA MET A 18 -51.52 -58.30 -36.84
C MET A 18 -51.06 -56.93 -37.36
N ASP A 19 -51.92 -56.17 -38.03
CA ASP A 19 -51.62 -54.84 -38.51
C ASP A 19 -51.45 -53.83 -37.35
N GLN A 20 -52.14 -54.06 -36.22
CA GLN A 20 -51.91 -53.25 -35.00
C GLN A 20 -50.61 -53.58 -34.23
N GLN A 21 -50.06 -54.81 -34.41
CA GLN A 21 -48.78 -55.20 -33.83
C GLN A 21 -47.56 -54.86 -34.72
N ALA A 22 -47.77 -54.45 -35.95
CA ALA A 22 -46.74 -54.08 -36.90
C ALA A 22 -46.47 -52.53 -36.93
N GLN A 23 -46.82 -51.79 -35.86
CA GLN A 23 -46.24 -50.49 -35.74
C GLN A 23 -44.75 -50.66 -35.41
N PRO A 24 -43.85 -50.13 -36.26
CA PRO A 24 -42.44 -50.06 -35.87
C PRO A 24 -42.36 -49.23 -34.60
N GLN A 25 -41.98 -49.87 -33.50
CA GLN A 25 -41.48 -49.15 -32.35
C GLN A 25 -40.34 -48.28 -32.86
N GLY A 26 -40.64 -46.99 -33.12
CA GLY A 26 -39.64 -45.97 -33.30
C GLY A 26 -38.80 -45.94 -32.03
N ASN A 27 -37.66 -46.65 -32.14
CA ASN A 27 -36.60 -46.46 -31.14
C ASN A 27 -36.35 -44.98 -30.98
N PRO A 28 -36.67 -44.35 -29.83
CA PRO A 28 -36.20 -43.03 -29.59
C PRO A 28 -34.68 -43.15 -29.48
N GLN A 29 -33.97 -43.02 -30.60
CA GLN A 29 -32.58 -42.60 -30.53
C GLN A 29 -32.55 -41.30 -29.77
N GLY A 30 -32.56 -41.44 -28.44
CA GLY A 30 -32.27 -40.38 -27.50
C GLY A 30 -30.93 -39.82 -27.89
N GLY A 31 -31.00 -38.60 -28.45
CA GLY A 31 -29.84 -37.92 -28.96
C GLY A 31 -28.76 -37.87 -27.91
N GLY A 32 -27.60 -38.43 -28.23
CA GLY A 32 -26.35 -38.33 -27.48
C GLY A 32 -25.77 -36.92 -27.42
N ALA A 33 -26.59 -35.91 -27.69
CA ALA A 33 -26.21 -34.48 -27.60
C ALA A 33 -25.92 -34.00 -26.16
N GLY A 34 -26.44 -34.71 -25.15
CA GLY A 34 -26.25 -34.29 -23.74
C GLY A 34 -24.91 -34.67 -23.14
N LYS A 35 -24.26 -35.75 -23.62
CA LYS A 35 -22.98 -36.18 -23.04
C LYS A 35 -21.80 -35.41 -23.62
N GLY A 36 -21.80 -35.10 -24.90
CA GLY A 36 -20.75 -34.29 -25.54
C GLY A 36 -20.76 -32.84 -25.08
N ALA A 37 -21.94 -32.22 -24.97
CA ALA A 37 -22.05 -30.85 -24.50
C ALA A 37 -21.61 -30.69 -23.03
N ARG A 38 -21.92 -31.68 -22.18
CA ARG A 38 -21.47 -31.69 -20.76
C ARG A 38 -19.96 -31.90 -20.63
N SER A 39 -19.34 -32.72 -21.46
CA SER A 39 -17.88 -32.92 -21.45
C SER A 39 -17.14 -31.71 -21.99
N VAL A 40 -17.66 -31.04 -23.01
CA VAL A 40 -17.07 -29.76 -23.52
C VAL A 40 -17.18 -28.64 -22.47
N LEU A 41 -18.34 -28.52 -21.81
CA LEU A 41 -18.50 -27.56 -20.71
C LEU A 41 -17.59 -27.88 -19.52
N PHE A 42 -17.38 -29.16 -19.22
CA PHE A 42 -16.45 -29.57 -18.16
C PHE A 42 -15.01 -29.27 -18.55
N ALA A 43 -14.60 -29.58 -19.78
CA ALA A 43 -13.27 -29.24 -20.29
C ALA A 43 -13.01 -27.72 -20.26
N PHE A 44 -13.98 -26.91 -20.68
CA PHE A 44 -13.90 -25.46 -20.64
C PHE A 44 -13.77 -24.92 -19.19
N LYS A 45 -14.55 -25.46 -18.23
CA LYS A 45 -14.41 -25.12 -16.82
C LYS A 45 -13.03 -25.51 -16.26
N MET A 46 -12.48 -26.64 -16.67
CA MET A 46 -11.16 -27.10 -16.26
C MET A 46 -10.06 -26.16 -16.80
N VAL A 47 -10.18 -25.74 -18.06
CA VAL A 47 -9.24 -24.76 -18.64
C VAL A 47 -9.28 -23.43 -17.89
N ILE A 48 -10.48 -22.92 -17.57
CA ILE A 48 -10.64 -21.71 -16.78
C ILE A 48 -10.04 -21.89 -15.38
N LEU A 49 -10.27 -23.03 -14.74
CA LEU A 49 -9.71 -23.32 -13.41
C LEU A 49 -8.18 -23.37 -13.44
N ILE A 50 -7.59 -24.01 -14.44
CA ILE A 50 -6.13 -24.08 -14.59
C ILE A 50 -5.55 -22.70 -14.85
N LEU A 51 -6.20 -21.91 -15.71
CA LEU A 51 -5.79 -20.52 -15.98
C LEU A 51 -5.90 -19.65 -14.71
N PHE A 52 -6.98 -19.80 -13.97
CA PHE A 52 -7.16 -19.09 -12.69
C PHE A 52 -6.09 -19.48 -11.67
N LEU A 53 -5.79 -20.79 -11.53
CA LEU A 53 -4.71 -21.27 -10.65
C LEU A 53 -3.34 -20.78 -11.12
N GLY A 54 -3.09 -20.73 -12.42
CA GLY A 54 -1.85 -20.17 -12.97
C GLY A 54 -1.66 -18.69 -12.64
N VAL A 55 -2.70 -17.88 -12.83
CA VAL A 55 -2.67 -16.45 -12.50
C VAL A 55 -2.50 -16.23 -11.00
N THR A 56 -3.21 -17.01 -10.16
CA THR A 56 -3.06 -16.91 -8.70
C THR A 56 -1.67 -17.31 -8.23
N ALA A 57 -1.05 -18.33 -8.83
CA ALA A 57 0.30 -18.74 -8.50
C ALA A 57 1.33 -17.65 -8.82
N LEU A 58 1.19 -16.96 -9.96
CA LEU A 58 2.06 -15.83 -10.33
C LEU A 58 1.93 -14.62 -9.37
N GLN A 59 0.74 -14.37 -8.85
CA GLN A 59 0.48 -13.29 -7.89
C GLN A 59 0.87 -13.63 -6.44
N SER A 60 1.21 -14.89 -6.17
CA SER A 60 1.57 -15.38 -4.83
C SER A 60 2.98 -14.99 -4.42
N PHE A 61 3.81 -14.51 -5.33
CA PHE A 61 5.21 -14.22 -5.05
C PHE A 61 5.51 -12.74 -5.13
N TYR A 62 6.39 -12.28 -4.24
CA TYR A 62 6.96 -10.94 -4.29
C TYR A 62 8.41 -10.96 -3.85
N THR A 63 9.17 -9.97 -4.29
CA THR A 63 10.57 -9.77 -3.90
C THR A 63 10.70 -8.54 -3.03
N LEU A 64 11.54 -8.59 -2.02
CA LEU A 64 11.87 -7.50 -1.13
C LEU A 64 13.36 -7.20 -1.25
N SER A 65 13.70 -5.97 -1.61
CA SER A 65 15.09 -5.50 -1.72
C SER A 65 15.70 -5.31 -0.33
N GLU A 66 17.03 -5.19 -0.25
CA GLU A 66 17.74 -4.99 1.04
C GLU A 66 17.35 -3.66 1.71
N ASN A 67 17.12 -2.63 0.89
CA ASN A 67 16.71 -1.29 1.35
C ASN A 67 15.21 -1.15 1.57
N GLU A 68 14.46 -2.25 1.46
CA GLU A 68 13.02 -2.26 1.66
C GLU A 68 12.63 -3.08 2.90
N MET A 69 11.54 -2.69 3.50
CA MET A 69 10.77 -3.47 4.46
C MET A 69 9.33 -3.55 3.96
N ALA A 70 8.59 -4.53 4.41
CA ALA A 70 7.20 -4.67 4.02
C ALA A 70 6.30 -4.88 5.24
N VAL A 71 5.10 -4.33 5.15
CA VAL A 71 3.99 -4.66 6.05
C VAL A 71 3.03 -5.53 5.27
N ILE A 72 2.77 -6.73 5.78
CA ILE A 72 1.78 -7.64 5.24
C ILE A 72 0.51 -7.50 6.08
N THR A 73 -0.55 -7.06 5.46
CA THR A 73 -1.87 -7.05 6.10
C THR A 73 -2.62 -8.32 5.73
N THR A 74 -2.94 -9.12 6.73
CA THR A 74 -3.73 -10.35 6.59
C THR A 74 -5.10 -10.11 7.17
N LEU A 75 -6.13 -9.97 6.32
CA LEU A 75 -7.51 -9.65 6.76
C LEU A 75 -7.57 -8.44 7.70
N GLY A 76 -6.74 -7.42 7.43
CA GLY A 76 -6.67 -6.19 8.22
C GLY A 76 -5.67 -6.21 9.38
N SER A 77 -5.10 -7.38 9.74
CA SER A 77 -4.06 -7.45 10.77
C SER A 77 -2.67 -7.23 10.16
N PRO A 78 -1.93 -6.16 10.52
CA PRO A 78 -0.61 -5.89 9.98
C PRO A 78 0.47 -6.72 10.69
N SER A 79 1.46 -7.16 9.91
CA SER A 79 2.68 -7.81 10.40
C SER A 79 3.89 -7.34 9.59
N SER A 80 5.05 -7.21 10.22
CA SER A 80 6.27 -6.74 9.57
C SER A 80 7.10 -7.85 8.95
N VAL A 81 7.69 -7.57 7.78
CA VAL A 81 8.71 -8.39 7.14
C VAL A 81 9.89 -7.49 6.81
N THR A 82 10.99 -7.69 7.53
CA THR A 82 12.20 -6.87 7.41
C THR A 82 13.34 -7.57 6.68
N THR A 83 13.20 -8.88 6.42
CA THR A 83 14.21 -9.67 5.71
C THR A 83 13.99 -9.61 4.21
N SER A 84 15.06 -9.26 3.47
CA SER A 84 15.08 -9.23 2.01
C SER A 84 14.95 -10.62 1.39
N GLY A 85 14.68 -10.65 0.09
CA GLY A 85 14.62 -11.86 -0.72
C GLY A 85 13.26 -12.18 -1.29
N PHE A 86 13.14 -13.41 -1.77
CA PHE A 86 11.93 -13.93 -2.39
C PHE A 86 10.94 -14.43 -1.31
N LYS A 87 9.72 -13.94 -1.34
CA LYS A 87 8.69 -14.20 -0.32
C LYS A 87 7.41 -14.69 -0.98
N PHE A 88 6.64 -15.47 -0.21
CA PHE A 88 5.33 -15.95 -0.60
C PHE A 88 4.25 -15.16 0.15
N LYS A 89 3.17 -14.82 -0.55
CA LYS A 89 1.95 -14.25 0.03
C LYS A 89 0.72 -15.02 -0.46
N TRP A 90 -0.30 -15.07 0.36
CA TRP A 90 -1.61 -15.59 -0.07
C TRP A 90 -2.35 -14.52 -0.88
N PRO A 91 -2.52 -14.72 -2.21
CA PRO A 91 -3.29 -13.78 -3.01
C PRO A 91 -4.72 -13.68 -2.47
N TYR A 92 -5.34 -12.50 -2.63
CA TYR A 92 -6.68 -12.15 -2.16
C TYR A 92 -6.86 -11.97 -0.64
N ILE A 93 -6.02 -12.56 0.20
CA ILE A 93 -6.11 -12.49 1.66
C ILE A 93 -5.06 -11.55 2.24
N GLN A 94 -3.88 -11.51 1.61
CA GLN A 94 -2.75 -10.71 2.05
C GLN A 94 -2.43 -9.59 1.07
N GLN A 95 -2.25 -8.39 1.61
CA GLN A 95 -1.73 -7.24 0.88
C GLN A 95 -0.33 -6.94 1.41
N VAL A 96 0.57 -6.53 0.50
CA VAL A 96 1.96 -6.21 0.83
C VAL A 96 2.18 -4.73 0.55
N HIS A 97 2.55 -3.99 1.59
CA HIS A 97 2.91 -2.59 1.52
C HIS A 97 4.41 -2.45 1.74
N LYS A 98 5.14 -2.07 0.69
CA LYS A 98 6.57 -1.88 0.74
C LYS A 98 6.90 -0.48 1.22
N MET A 99 7.90 -0.37 2.08
CA MET A 99 8.42 0.87 2.63
C MET A 99 9.94 0.89 2.48
N SER A 100 10.53 2.07 2.27
CA SER A 100 11.98 2.22 2.23
C SER A 100 12.54 2.28 3.65
N LYS A 101 13.72 1.63 3.85
CA LYS A 101 14.56 1.77 5.05
C LYS A 101 15.47 2.98 4.99
N GLU A 102 15.47 3.71 3.88
CA GLU A 102 16.35 4.84 3.68
C GLU A 102 16.08 5.96 4.67
N ILE A 103 17.17 6.62 5.06
CA ILE A 103 17.12 7.84 5.83
C ILE A 103 16.55 8.94 4.93
N ARG A 104 15.54 9.61 5.41
CA ARG A 104 14.89 10.75 4.75
C ARG A 104 15.19 12.03 5.49
N GLY A 105 15.24 13.12 4.75
CA GLY A 105 15.40 14.45 5.31
C GLY A 105 14.11 15.25 5.36
N MET A 106 14.01 16.11 6.34
CA MET A 106 12.96 17.11 6.50
C MET A 106 13.61 18.45 6.84
N SER A 107 13.35 19.45 6.03
CA SER A 107 13.72 20.84 6.32
C SER A 107 12.68 21.50 7.22
N ILE A 108 13.13 22.29 8.17
CA ILE A 108 12.32 23.19 9.01
C ILE A 108 12.89 24.57 8.88
N GLY A 109 12.08 25.53 8.47
CA GLY A 109 12.45 26.94 8.28
C GLY A 109 12.74 27.30 6.82
N TYR A 110 13.03 26.31 5.96
CA TYR A 110 13.30 26.56 4.54
C TYR A 110 12.69 25.49 3.64
N ASP A 111 12.46 25.84 2.38
CA ASP A 111 12.07 24.90 1.35
C ASP A 111 13.31 24.45 0.56
N PRO A 112 13.67 23.16 0.54
CA PRO A 112 14.85 22.69 -0.17
C PRO A 112 14.72 22.76 -1.69
N ASP A 113 13.51 22.87 -2.23
CA ASP A 113 13.24 22.99 -3.67
C ASP A 113 13.31 24.45 -4.16
N TYR A 114 13.58 25.40 -3.23
CA TYR A 114 13.75 26.80 -3.55
C TYR A 114 15.07 27.06 -4.28
N ASP A 115 15.00 27.47 -5.54
CA ASP A 115 16.15 27.99 -6.30
C ASP A 115 16.05 29.51 -6.46
N PRO A 116 16.88 30.28 -5.74
CA PRO A 116 16.88 31.75 -5.83
C PRO A 116 17.31 32.28 -7.21
N TYR A 117 17.85 31.43 -8.07
CA TYR A 117 18.31 31.78 -9.41
C TYR A 117 17.36 31.33 -10.53
N ASP A 118 16.34 30.54 -10.20
CA ASP A 118 15.29 30.16 -11.17
C ASP A 118 14.23 31.25 -11.30
N HIS A 119 14.48 32.16 -12.22
CA HIS A 119 13.54 33.24 -12.54
C HIS A 119 12.39 32.79 -13.50
N THR A 120 12.33 31.52 -13.88
CA THR A 120 11.37 31.03 -14.86
C THR A 120 10.02 30.65 -14.25
N ASN A 121 9.97 30.38 -12.94
CA ASN A 121 8.77 29.95 -12.22
C ASN A 121 8.50 30.84 -10.99
N SER A 122 8.22 32.12 -11.21
CA SER A 122 7.96 33.09 -10.12
C SER A 122 6.72 32.75 -9.27
N GLU A 123 5.89 31.82 -9.68
CA GLU A 123 4.74 31.33 -8.90
C GLU A 123 5.06 30.08 -8.04
N ASN A 124 6.15 29.36 -8.33
CA ASN A 124 6.55 28.13 -7.64
C ASN A 124 7.89 28.24 -6.92
N ASN A 125 8.39 29.45 -6.73
CA ASN A 125 9.60 29.68 -5.96
C ASN A 125 9.19 30.10 -4.52
N PRO A 126 8.93 29.13 -3.61
CA PRO A 126 8.47 29.46 -2.26
C PRO A 126 9.55 30.26 -1.55
N ALA A 127 9.15 31.37 -1.01
CA ALA A 127 9.99 32.16 -0.11
C ALA A 127 10.40 31.31 1.11
N PRO A 128 11.52 31.62 1.76
CA PRO A 128 11.86 31.00 3.05
C PRO A 128 10.63 30.96 3.95
N VAL A 129 10.40 29.84 4.63
CA VAL A 129 9.23 29.68 5.50
C VAL A 129 9.50 30.42 6.82
N VAL A 130 9.44 31.76 6.75
CA VAL A 130 9.75 32.67 7.85
C VAL A 130 8.99 32.31 9.14
N SER A 131 7.75 31.84 9.01
CA SER A 131 6.97 31.40 10.16
C SER A 131 7.55 30.16 10.89
N GLU A 132 8.41 29.40 10.23
CA GLU A 132 9.10 28.25 10.82
C GLU A 132 10.52 28.62 11.31
N SER A 133 11.24 29.49 10.59
CA SER A 133 12.64 29.87 10.90
C SER A 133 12.76 30.96 11.95
N GLU A 134 11.81 31.91 11.99
CA GLU A 134 11.88 33.02 12.92
C GLU A 134 11.52 32.59 14.35
N MET A 135 12.44 32.80 15.27
CA MET A 135 12.32 32.42 16.68
C MET A 135 12.80 33.56 17.60
N ILE A 136 12.34 33.52 18.83
CA ILE A 136 12.73 34.48 19.88
C ILE A 136 13.65 33.76 20.87
N THR A 137 14.81 34.30 21.10
CA THR A 137 15.80 33.84 22.10
C THR A 137 15.45 34.30 23.51
N ASN A 138 16.15 33.77 24.53
CA ASN A 138 15.91 34.12 25.93
C ASN A 138 16.24 35.61 26.28
N ASP A 139 17.06 36.23 25.46
CA ASP A 139 17.45 37.65 25.55
C ASP A 139 16.58 38.58 24.68
N PHE A 140 15.42 38.08 24.24
CA PHE A 140 14.39 38.77 23.46
C PHE A 140 14.86 39.27 22.08
N ASN A 141 15.85 38.60 21.49
CA ASN A 141 16.25 38.84 20.11
C ASN A 141 15.53 37.90 19.14
N PHE A 142 15.28 38.36 17.92
CA PHE A 142 14.81 37.53 16.83
C PHE A 142 16.02 36.91 16.14
N VAL A 143 15.89 35.60 15.87
CA VAL A 143 16.86 34.81 15.10
C VAL A 143 16.14 34.01 14.04
N ASN A 144 16.75 33.88 12.88
CA ASN A 144 16.33 32.93 11.86
C ASN A 144 17.27 31.73 11.94
N VAL A 145 16.70 30.58 12.20
CA VAL A 145 17.47 29.32 12.31
C VAL A 145 16.76 28.22 11.52
N ASP A 146 17.49 27.67 10.59
CA ASP A 146 17.04 26.60 9.76
C ASP A 146 17.56 25.25 10.26
N PHE A 147 16.71 24.25 10.28
CA PHE A 147 17.05 22.92 10.72
C PHE A 147 16.84 21.88 9.62
N TYR A 148 17.70 20.89 9.61
CA TYR A 148 17.55 19.70 8.79
C TYR A 148 17.51 18.48 9.71
N ILE A 149 16.41 17.72 9.61
CA ILE A 149 16.16 16.55 10.45
C ILE A 149 16.19 15.31 9.59
N GLU A 150 17.09 14.40 9.94
CA GLU A 150 17.16 13.08 9.32
C GLU A 150 16.39 12.08 10.15
N TYR A 151 15.48 11.37 9.51
CA TYR A 151 14.63 10.37 10.13
C TYR A 151 14.49 9.11 9.27
N GLN A 152 14.15 8.02 9.91
CA GLN A 152 13.89 6.75 9.22
C GLN A 152 12.76 5.98 9.88
N ILE A 153 12.22 4.97 9.17
CA ILE A 153 11.25 4.05 9.73
C ILE A 153 11.99 3.03 10.61
N VAL A 154 11.62 2.95 11.88
CA VAL A 154 12.13 1.97 12.85
C VAL A 154 11.16 0.83 13.10
N ASP A 155 9.85 1.12 13.13
CA ASP A 155 8.78 0.13 13.20
C ASP A 155 7.85 0.28 11.99
N PRO A 156 7.93 -0.64 11.02
CA PRO A 156 7.12 -0.54 9.81
C PRO A 156 5.62 -0.72 10.06
N VAL A 157 5.22 -1.48 11.09
CA VAL A 157 3.80 -1.69 11.42
C VAL A 157 3.19 -0.40 11.96
N ARG A 158 3.88 0.26 12.88
CA ARG A 158 3.47 1.55 13.44
C ARG A 158 3.46 2.65 12.39
N ALA A 159 4.51 2.71 11.57
CA ALA A 159 4.59 3.66 10.45
C ALA A 159 3.46 3.46 9.43
N TYR A 160 3.06 2.21 9.18
CA TYR A 160 1.94 1.90 8.30
C TYR A 160 0.59 2.35 8.89
N ILE A 161 0.34 2.05 10.15
CA ILE A 161 -0.90 2.42 10.84
C ILE A 161 -1.07 3.94 10.88
N ASN A 162 0.03 4.67 11.12
CA ASN A 162 0.04 6.14 11.24
C ASN A 162 0.41 6.85 9.93
N SER A 163 0.40 6.16 8.78
CA SER A 163 0.97 6.65 7.51
C SER A 163 0.45 8.01 7.04
N GLU A 164 -0.80 8.36 7.36
CA GLU A 164 -1.42 9.63 6.97
C GLU A 164 -0.97 10.80 7.86
N SER A 165 -0.64 10.56 9.12
CA SER A 165 -0.40 11.62 10.11
C SER A 165 1.03 11.67 10.65
N ALA A 166 1.79 10.58 10.54
CA ALA A 166 3.10 10.44 11.17
C ALA A 166 4.09 11.57 10.82
N ILE A 167 4.18 11.94 9.54
CA ILE A 167 5.10 12.99 9.08
C ILE A 167 4.66 14.36 9.58
N SER A 168 3.35 14.64 9.60
CA SER A 168 2.82 15.89 10.14
C SER A 168 3.04 15.99 11.65
N ILE A 169 2.85 14.87 12.38
CA ILE A 169 3.15 14.80 13.82
C ILE A 169 4.64 15.06 14.06
N LEU A 170 5.52 14.38 13.31
CA LEU A 170 6.96 14.58 13.41
C LEU A 170 7.36 16.03 13.17
N ARG A 171 6.85 16.68 12.10
CA ARG A 171 7.13 18.08 11.79
C ARG A 171 6.67 19.02 12.91
N ASN A 172 5.45 18.85 13.40
CA ASN A 172 4.90 19.70 14.46
C ASN A 172 5.68 19.57 15.77
N LEU A 173 6.05 18.34 16.15
CA LEU A 173 6.89 18.09 17.32
C LEU A 173 8.29 18.72 17.15
N ALA A 174 8.88 18.55 15.96
CA ALA A 174 10.17 19.15 15.66
C ALA A 174 10.15 20.67 15.80
N GLN A 175 9.17 21.35 15.18
CA GLN A 175 9.02 22.80 15.32
C GLN A 175 8.82 23.24 16.76
N SER A 176 8.04 22.50 17.54
CA SER A 176 7.81 22.81 18.95
C SER A 176 9.10 22.72 19.76
N TYR A 177 9.81 21.58 19.70
CA TYR A 177 11.03 21.37 20.47
C TYR A 177 12.20 22.23 20.01
N ILE A 178 12.30 22.52 18.72
CA ILE A 178 13.27 23.47 18.18
C ILE A 178 13.03 24.87 18.81
N ARG A 179 11.79 25.37 18.75
CA ARG A 179 11.43 26.69 19.25
C ARG A 179 11.63 26.81 20.76
N ASP A 180 11.23 25.80 21.52
CA ASP A 180 11.41 25.74 22.96
C ASP A 180 12.91 25.71 23.35
N THR A 181 13.70 24.92 22.58
CA THR A 181 15.13 24.81 22.83
C THR A 181 15.84 26.11 22.49
N VAL A 182 15.65 26.65 21.27
CA VAL A 182 16.27 27.92 20.86
C VAL A 182 15.88 29.08 21.82
N GLY A 183 14.61 29.12 22.23
CA GLY A 183 14.12 30.10 23.21
C GLY A 183 14.75 29.99 24.59
N SER A 184 15.51 28.95 24.91
CA SER A 184 16.25 28.78 26.16
C SER A 184 17.71 29.27 26.11
N TYR A 185 18.20 29.66 24.94
CA TYR A 185 19.56 30.16 24.70
C TYR A 185 19.56 31.63 24.30
N GLY A 186 20.69 32.32 24.52
CA GLY A 186 20.91 33.67 24.00
C GLY A 186 21.30 33.68 22.52
N VAL A 187 21.10 34.81 21.83
CA VAL A 187 21.36 34.93 20.39
C VAL A 187 22.79 34.54 20.04
N ASP A 188 23.78 34.96 20.81
CA ASP A 188 25.20 34.65 20.57
C ASP A 188 25.45 33.11 20.67
N GLU A 189 24.82 32.44 21.61
CA GLU A 189 24.94 31.01 21.78
C GLU A 189 24.31 30.24 20.59
N VAL A 190 23.14 30.69 20.14
CA VAL A 190 22.43 30.08 19.00
C VAL A 190 23.26 30.19 17.72
N ILE A 191 23.88 31.36 17.48
CA ILE A 191 24.61 31.60 16.23
C ILE A 191 26.02 30.99 16.25
N THR A 192 26.64 30.82 17.42
CA THR A 192 28.05 30.45 17.53
C THR A 192 28.29 29.16 18.31
N THR A 193 28.42 29.26 19.62
CA THR A 193 28.96 28.20 20.50
C THR A 193 27.95 27.11 20.86
N GLY A 194 26.67 27.47 20.90
CA GLY A 194 25.58 26.59 21.37
C GLY A 194 25.02 25.62 20.31
N LYS A 195 25.39 25.77 19.03
CA LYS A 195 24.79 24.97 17.94
C LYS A 195 24.79 23.47 18.21
N ALA A 196 25.95 22.92 18.59
CA ALA A 196 26.08 21.49 18.84
C ALA A 196 25.24 20.99 20.03
N GLU A 197 25.16 21.84 21.07
CA GLU A 197 24.34 21.54 22.26
C GLU A 197 22.84 21.57 21.91
N ILE A 198 22.39 22.61 21.18
CA ILE A 198 21.04 22.77 20.72
C ILE A 198 20.61 21.55 19.85
N GLN A 199 21.44 21.19 18.86
CA GLN A 199 21.20 20.02 18.01
C GLN A 199 21.02 18.73 18.82
N THR A 200 21.92 18.50 19.79
CA THR A 200 21.88 17.32 20.67
C THR A 200 20.62 17.31 21.53
N LYS A 201 20.28 18.46 22.13
CA LYS A 201 19.11 18.62 22.98
C LYS A 201 17.81 18.41 22.21
N VAL A 202 17.67 19.03 21.04
CA VAL A 202 16.50 18.86 20.16
C VAL A 202 16.38 17.38 19.74
N LYS A 203 17.48 16.75 19.31
CA LYS A 203 17.49 15.35 18.96
C LYS A 203 17.00 14.45 20.11
N THR A 204 17.51 14.66 21.32
CA THR A 204 17.13 13.88 22.50
C THR A 204 15.64 14.01 22.81
N LEU A 205 15.14 15.26 22.88
CA LEU A 205 13.73 15.55 23.16
C LEU A 205 12.79 14.96 22.11
N LEU A 206 13.16 15.10 20.83
CA LEU A 206 12.39 14.50 19.74
C LEU A 206 12.37 12.98 19.81
N THR A 207 13.52 12.35 20.09
CA THR A 207 13.60 10.89 20.17
C THR A 207 12.71 10.37 21.29
N GLU A 208 12.83 10.94 22.50
CA GLU A 208 12.00 10.55 23.65
C GLU A 208 10.51 10.73 23.37
N ARG A 209 10.15 11.83 22.70
CA ARG A 209 8.74 12.09 22.40
C ARG A 209 8.19 11.15 21.33
N LEU A 210 8.95 10.86 20.29
CA LEU A 210 8.53 9.95 19.22
C LEU A 210 8.33 8.51 19.71
N GLU A 211 9.14 8.08 20.70
CA GLU A 211 8.95 6.80 21.38
C GLU A 211 7.60 6.75 22.13
N GLN A 212 7.19 7.88 22.75
CA GLN A 212 5.91 7.98 23.44
C GLN A 212 4.72 8.02 22.48
N GLU A 213 4.85 8.70 21.35
CA GLU A 213 3.80 8.80 20.32
C GLU A 213 3.63 7.49 19.51
N ASP A 214 4.64 6.62 19.52
CA ASP A 214 4.62 5.30 18.91
C ASP A 214 4.21 5.34 17.41
N ILE A 215 4.72 6.33 16.68
CA ILE A 215 4.40 6.55 15.26
C ILE A 215 5.25 5.71 14.30
N GLY A 216 6.23 4.97 14.81
CA GLY A 216 7.09 4.07 14.04
C GLY A 216 8.27 4.71 13.32
N TYR A 217 8.57 5.99 13.61
CA TYR A 217 9.71 6.74 13.08
C TYR A 217 10.73 7.04 14.17
N GLY A 218 12.01 7.08 13.79
CA GLY A 218 13.11 7.45 14.67
C GLY A 218 13.98 8.54 14.05
N ILE A 219 14.63 9.36 14.91
CA ILE A 219 15.52 10.44 14.50
C ILE A 219 16.95 9.91 14.36
N ASN A 220 17.55 10.10 13.21
CA ASN A 220 18.95 9.78 12.95
C ASN A 220 19.85 10.96 13.32
N ASN A 221 19.52 12.16 12.85
CA ASN A 221 20.31 13.34 13.06
C ASN A 221 19.44 14.60 13.08
N VAL A 222 19.94 15.65 13.74
CA VAL A 222 19.39 17.01 13.72
C VAL A 222 20.55 17.96 13.49
N THR A 223 20.47 18.76 12.45
CA THR A 223 21.53 19.70 12.06
C THR A 223 20.94 21.09 11.91
N ILE A 224 21.62 22.09 12.45
CA ILE A 224 21.36 23.50 12.17
C ILE A 224 22.04 23.83 10.86
N GLN A 225 21.30 24.36 9.90
CA GLN A 225 21.86 24.87 8.64
C GLN A 225 22.35 26.27 8.85
N ASP A 226 23.57 26.56 8.39
CA ASP A 226 24.03 27.95 8.31
C ASP A 226 23.30 28.61 7.14
N GLU A 227 22.78 29.82 7.34
CA GLU A 227 22.07 30.55 6.29
C GLU A 227 22.83 30.49 4.95
N VAL A 228 22.25 29.86 3.96
CA VAL A 228 22.70 29.99 2.58
C VAL A 228 22.05 31.27 2.05
N GLY A 229 22.69 32.44 2.37
CA GLY A 229 22.37 33.68 1.69
C GLY A 229 21.51 34.72 2.43
N GLY A 230 21.42 34.67 3.77
CA GLY A 230 20.85 35.80 4.55
C GLY A 230 21.80 36.96 4.59
N GLN A 231 21.49 38.09 3.95
CA GLN A 231 22.18 39.35 4.19
C GLN A 231 21.87 39.80 5.62
N ALA A 232 22.90 39.89 6.44
CA ALA A 232 22.82 40.62 7.71
C ALA A 232 22.34 42.05 7.39
N VAL A 233 21.20 42.42 7.94
CA VAL A 233 20.71 43.80 7.94
C VAL A 233 21.25 44.51 9.17
#